data_9387ad435c3c4637b957b4da87a50b84
#
_entry.id   9387ad435c3c4637b957b4da87a50b84
#
_cell.length_a   1.000
_cell.length_b   1.000
_cell.length_c   1.000
_cell.angle_alpha   90.00
_cell.angle_beta   90.00
_cell.angle_gamma   90.00
#
_symmetry.space_group_name_H-M   'P 1'
#
loop_
_entity.id
_entity.type
_entity.pdbx_description
1 polymer ?
#
loop_
_entity_poly.entity_id
_entity_poly.type
_entity_poly.pdbx_seq_one_letter_code
_entity_poly.pdbx_strand_id
1 'polypeptide(L)'
;AGYPVSVYSRREESAREAVEKGAVWRRSIADCVREAGMVITMVGYPKDVEEVYFKEGGIIESAPAGAILADMTTTSPKLAVRIFEAASARGLPALDAPVSGGDIGARNGTLAIMAGGEEDIFRRALPVFECMGKTIRYQGKAGSGQHTKMANQIAIAGAAAGVAEALSYAKAAGLDPAATLDAISGGSAVSWQMLNNGPKMLKRDFAPGFFIKHFIKDMSLAREEAEDRELSLPVLTQVLELYRALADKGLGDEGTQAIIRAYDKE
;
A
#
# COMPACT_ATOMS: atom_id res chain seq x y z
N ALA A 1 -1.77 -16.79 -15.05
CA ALA A 1 -2.90 -16.25 -15.83
C ALA A 1 -2.61 -16.20 -17.35
N GLY A 2 -1.36 -16.43 -17.78
CA GLY A 2 -1.01 -16.52 -19.20
C GLY A 2 -0.75 -15.19 -19.91
N TYR A 3 -0.75 -14.06 -19.21
CA TYR A 3 -0.36 -12.78 -19.79
C TYR A 3 1.16 -12.71 -20.00
N PRO A 4 1.65 -12.22 -21.16
CA PRO A 4 3.06 -11.88 -21.31
C PRO A 4 3.37 -10.66 -20.41
N VAL A 5 4.47 -10.74 -19.65
CA VAL A 5 4.84 -9.70 -18.69
C VAL A 5 6.23 -9.16 -19.03
N SER A 6 6.32 -7.84 -19.26
CA SER A 6 7.57 -7.10 -19.21
C SER A 6 7.70 -6.45 -17.84
N VAL A 7 8.90 -6.39 -17.28
CA VAL A 7 9.18 -5.79 -15.98
C VAL A 7 10.36 -4.84 -16.07
N TYR A 8 10.20 -3.68 -15.42
CA TYR A 8 11.27 -2.71 -15.19
C TYR A 8 11.44 -2.47 -13.70
N SER A 9 12.66 -2.41 -13.26
CA SER A 9 13.04 -1.94 -11.92
C SER A 9 14.41 -1.26 -12.02
N ARG A 10 14.69 -0.31 -11.12
CA ARG A 10 15.96 0.42 -11.08
C ARG A 10 17.19 -0.50 -10.95
N ARG A 11 17.01 -1.66 -10.33
CA ARG A 11 18.03 -2.72 -10.20
C ARG A 11 17.47 -4.00 -10.77
N GLU A 12 18.19 -4.62 -11.69
CA GLU A 12 17.78 -5.88 -12.33
C GLU A 12 17.50 -7.00 -11.32
N GLU A 13 18.33 -7.06 -10.26
CA GLU A 13 18.17 -8.07 -9.20
C GLU A 13 16.80 -8.03 -8.52
N SER A 14 16.18 -6.85 -8.46
CA SER A 14 14.83 -6.70 -7.90
C SER A 14 13.74 -7.35 -8.76
N ALA A 15 14.02 -7.61 -10.03
CA ALA A 15 13.11 -8.29 -10.96
C ALA A 15 13.36 -9.80 -11.05
N ARG A 16 14.41 -10.33 -10.41
CA ARG A 16 14.85 -11.74 -10.57
C ARG A 16 13.70 -12.73 -10.41
N GLU A 17 12.93 -12.65 -9.33
CA GLU A 17 11.81 -13.57 -9.08
C GLU A 17 10.75 -13.53 -10.19
N ALA A 18 10.47 -12.36 -10.76
CA ALA A 18 9.54 -12.22 -11.88
C ALA A 18 10.12 -12.82 -13.16
N VAL A 19 11.40 -12.61 -13.42
CA VAL A 19 12.13 -13.17 -14.59
C VAL A 19 12.19 -14.70 -14.52
N GLU A 20 12.48 -15.26 -13.35
CA GLU A 20 12.46 -16.71 -13.12
C GLU A 20 11.08 -17.33 -13.38
N LYS A 21 10.02 -16.54 -13.24
CA LYS A 21 8.64 -16.92 -13.55
C LYS A 21 8.20 -16.58 -14.99
N GLY A 22 9.14 -16.18 -15.85
CA GLY A 22 8.91 -15.95 -17.27
C GLY A 22 8.64 -14.51 -17.69
N ALA A 23 8.79 -13.52 -16.81
CA ALA A 23 8.74 -12.12 -17.19
C ALA A 23 10.02 -11.71 -17.95
N VAL A 24 9.91 -10.74 -18.85
CA VAL A 24 11.05 -10.18 -19.58
C VAL A 24 11.49 -8.88 -18.92
N TRP A 25 12.69 -8.85 -18.35
CA TRP A 25 13.26 -7.63 -17.82
C TRP A 25 13.62 -6.63 -18.94
N ARG A 26 13.33 -5.37 -18.73
CA ARG A 26 13.60 -4.27 -19.66
C ARG A 26 14.53 -3.25 -19.01
N ARG A 27 15.41 -2.64 -19.79
CA ARG A 27 16.43 -1.69 -19.30
C ARG A 27 15.90 -0.30 -19.02
N SER A 28 14.73 0.05 -19.58
CA SER A 28 14.10 1.35 -19.44
C SER A 28 12.60 1.23 -19.28
N ILE A 29 11.97 2.28 -18.76
CA ILE A 29 10.50 2.39 -18.69
C ILE A 29 9.94 2.35 -20.12
N ALA A 30 10.50 3.14 -21.04
CA ALA A 30 10.05 3.20 -22.42
C ALA A 30 10.03 1.80 -23.08
N ASP A 31 11.09 1.01 -22.91
CA ASP A 31 11.14 -0.35 -23.45
C ASP A 31 10.13 -1.30 -22.77
N CYS A 32 9.88 -1.08 -21.47
CA CYS A 32 8.96 -1.91 -20.71
C CYS A 32 7.51 -1.71 -21.14
N VAL A 33 7.13 -0.48 -21.48
CA VAL A 33 5.73 -0.13 -21.74
C VAL A 33 5.37 -0.09 -23.23
N ARG A 34 6.34 -0.10 -24.15
CA ARG A 34 6.17 0.13 -25.59
C ARG A 34 5.09 -0.72 -26.25
N GLU A 35 4.91 -1.95 -25.81
CA GLU A 35 3.94 -2.91 -26.39
C GLU A 35 2.88 -3.32 -25.37
N ALA A 36 2.79 -2.61 -24.25
CA ALA A 36 1.90 -2.98 -23.16
C ALA A 36 0.45 -2.57 -23.45
N GLY A 37 -0.49 -3.49 -23.34
CA GLY A 37 -1.92 -3.17 -23.29
C GLY A 37 -2.36 -2.64 -21.94
N MET A 38 -1.62 -2.97 -20.88
CA MET A 38 -1.81 -2.44 -19.52
C MET A 38 -0.47 -2.26 -18.84
N VAL A 39 -0.29 -1.12 -18.18
CA VAL A 39 0.89 -0.78 -17.38
C VAL A 39 0.50 -0.73 -15.91
N ILE A 40 1.17 -1.52 -15.09
CA ILE A 40 0.96 -1.55 -13.64
C ILE A 40 2.18 -0.92 -12.97
N THR A 41 1.94 0.08 -12.09
CA THR A 41 2.99 0.73 -11.33
C THR A 41 2.89 0.36 -9.86
N MET A 42 4.02 -0.05 -9.25
CA MET A 42 4.16 -0.28 -7.82
C MET A 42 5.55 0.15 -7.40
N VAL A 43 5.65 1.35 -6.81
CA VAL A 43 6.90 1.96 -6.36
C VAL A 43 6.81 2.41 -4.90
N GLY A 44 7.88 3.01 -4.35
CA GLY A 44 7.97 3.24 -2.91
C GLY A 44 7.24 4.49 -2.41
N TYR A 45 7.36 5.60 -3.14
CA TYR A 45 6.94 6.92 -2.67
C TYR A 45 6.25 7.73 -3.79
N PRO A 46 5.44 8.76 -3.43
CA PRO A 46 4.80 9.65 -4.41
C PRO A 46 5.79 10.26 -5.42
N LYS A 47 6.98 10.66 -4.97
CA LYS A 47 8.04 11.18 -5.85
C LYS A 47 8.50 10.15 -6.89
N ASP A 48 8.56 8.87 -6.51
CA ASP A 48 8.93 7.81 -7.45
C ASP A 48 7.81 7.60 -8.48
N VAL A 49 6.53 7.70 -8.06
CA VAL A 49 5.38 7.68 -8.98
C VAL A 49 5.46 8.85 -9.95
N GLU A 50 5.65 10.06 -9.45
CA GLU A 50 5.80 11.26 -10.29
C GLU A 50 6.94 11.09 -11.30
N GLU A 51 8.09 10.60 -10.85
CA GLU A 51 9.23 10.35 -11.71
C GLU A 51 8.92 9.37 -12.84
N VAL A 52 8.37 8.18 -12.52
CA VAL A 52 8.14 7.16 -13.55
C VAL A 52 7.04 7.53 -14.55
N TYR A 53 6.07 8.36 -14.14
CA TYR A 53 5.02 8.81 -15.03
C TYR A 53 5.41 10.01 -15.92
N PHE A 54 6.14 10.99 -15.37
CA PHE A 54 6.31 12.32 -16.01
C PHE A 54 7.71 12.61 -16.54
N LYS A 55 8.74 11.82 -16.20
CA LYS A 55 10.09 12.07 -16.74
C LYS A 55 10.14 11.79 -18.24
N GLU A 56 11.17 12.32 -18.92
CA GLU A 56 11.52 11.98 -20.29
C GLU A 56 11.68 10.44 -20.43
N GLY A 57 11.04 9.85 -21.43
CA GLY A 57 10.96 8.40 -21.60
C GLY A 57 10.13 7.69 -20.49
N GLY A 58 9.33 8.44 -19.73
CA GLY A 58 8.42 7.92 -18.71
C GLY A 58 7.16 7.27 -19.32
N ILE A 59 6.27 6.81 -18.43
CA ILE A 59 5.10 6.01 -18.82
C ILE A 59 4.17 6.79 -19.74
N ILE A 60 3.82 8.04 -19.39
CA ILE A 60 2.85 8.85 -20.18
C ILE A 60 3.39 9.13 -21.59
N GLU A 61 4.71 9.34 -21.73
CA GLU A 61 5.32 9.59 -23.02
C GLU A 61 5.42 8.33 -23.88
N SER A 62 5.69 7.18 -23.28
CA SER A 62 6.16 5.97 -23.97
C SER A 62 5.11 4.90 -24.15
N ALA A 63 4.02 4.93 -23.37
CA ALA A 63 2.95 3.93 -23.48
C ALA A 63 2.18 4.09 -24.80
N PRO A 64 1.79 2.98 -25.46
CA PRO A 64 1.02 3.04 -26.69
C PRO A 64 -0.38 3.56 -26.43
N ALA A 65 -0.96 4.27 -27.42
CA ALA A 65 -2.31 4.79 -27.33
C ALA A 65 -3.33 3.70 -26.94
N GLY A 66 -4.20 4.01 -25.99
CA GLY A 66 -5.22 3.08 -25.47
C GLY A 66 -4.73 2.08 -24.43
N ALA A 67 -3.42 2.04 -24.10
CA ALA A 67 -2.92 1.26 -22.97
C ALA A 67 -3.52 1.77 -21.65
N ILE A 68 -3.97 0.86 -20.80
CA ILE A 68 -4.54 1.21 -19.49
C ILE A 68 -3.37 1.39 -18.52
N LEU A 69 -3.30 2.55 -17.86
CA LEU A 69 -2.34 2.80 -16.78
C LEU A 69 -3.01 2.54 -15.44
N ALA A 70 -2.41 1.73 -14.58
CA ALA A 70 -2.93 1.43 -13.24
C ALA A 70 -1.82 1.65 -12.21
N ASP A 71 -1.91 2.73 -11.43
CA ASP A 71 -1.00 2.93 -10.31
C ASP A 71 -1.53 2.25 -9.06
N MET A 72 -0.84 1.18 -8.65
CA MET A 72 -1.17 0.42 -7.44
C MET A 72 -0.36 0.90 -6.21
N THR A 73 0.50 1.90 -6.39
CA THR A 73 1.24 2.54 -5.30
C THR A 73 0.30 3.34 -4.41
N THR A 74 0.52 3.32 -3.10
CA THR A 74 -0.12 4.29 -2.20
C THR A 74 0.55 5.66 -2.39
N THR A 75 -0.19 6.59 -2.99
CA THR A 75 0.25 7.97 -3.26
C THR A 75 -0.85 8.98 -2.89
N SER A 76 -0.63 10.28 -3.16
CA SER A 76 -1.66 11.27 -2.87
C SER A 76 -2.80 11.21 -3.89
N PRO A 77 -4.06 11.42 -3.47
CA PRO A 77 -5.19 11.56 -4.38
C PRO A 77 -4.98 12.65 -5.43
N LYS A 78 -4.32 13.76 -5.07
CA LYS A 78 -3.98 14.87 -5.98
C LYS A 78 -3.04 14.42 -7.09
N LEU A 79 -2.01 13.61 -6.78
CA LEU A 79 -1.11 13.06 -7.80
C LEU A 79 -1.85 12.07 -8.71
N ALA A 80 -2.74 11.26 -8.17
CA ALA A 80 -3.56 10.33 -8.96
C ALA A 80 -4.45 11.08 -9.97
N VAL A 81 -5.09 12.18 -9.56
CA VAL A 81 -5.87 13.04 -10.47
C VAL A 81 -4.97 13.67 -11.54
N ARG A 82 -3.80 14.20 -11.16
CA ARG A 82 -2.85 14.78 -12.11
C ARG A 82 -2.36 13.76 -13.15
N ILE A 83 -2.11 12.51 -12.74
CA ILE A 83 -1.75 11.41 -13.65
C ILE A 83 -2.91 11.13 -14.61
N PHE A 84 -4.12 11.03 -14.08
CA PHE A 84 -5.32 10.80 -14.88
C PHE A 84 -5.52 11.88 -15.96
N GLU A 85 -5.40 13.15 -15.59
CA GLU A 85 -5.53 14.29 -16.52
C GLU A 85 -4.46 14.27 -17.61
N ALA A 86 -3.19 14.08 -17.22
CA ALA A 86 -2.06 14.06 -18.14
C ALA A 86 -2.10 12.84 -19.09
N ALA A 87 -2.50 11.68 -18.58
CA ALA A 87 -2.69 10.46 -19.37
C ALA A 87 -3.86 10.62 -20.37
N SER A 88 -5.00 11.16 -19.92
CA SER A 88 -6.18 11.40 -20.76
C SER A 88 -5.87 12.33 -21.92
N ALA A 89 -5.08 13.39 -21.70
CA ALA A 89 -4.62 14.30 -22.76
C ALA A 89 -3.80 13.59 -23.86
N ARG A 90 -3.29 12.38 -23.60
CA ARG A 90 -2.55 11.52 -24.52
C ARG A 90 -3.36 10.30 -24.99
N GLY A 91 -4.66 10.25 -24.70
CA GLY A 91 -5.50 9.11 -25.03
C GLY A 91 -5.17 7.83 -24.28
N LEU A 92 -4.58 7.96 -23.08
CA LEU A 92 -4.22 6.85 -22.19
C LEU A 92 -5.23 6.80 -21.03
N PRO A 93 -6.07 5.76 -20.95
CA PRO A 93 -6.93 5.54 -19.79
C PRO A 93 -6.09 5.31 -18.54
N ALA A 94 -6.43 5.94 -17.41
CA ALA A 94 -5.67 5.79 -16.15
C ALA A 94 -6.58 5.48 -14.98
N LEU A 95 -6.09 4.61 -14.07
CA LEU A 95 -6.72 4.23 -12.82
C LEU A 95 -5.71 4.41 -11.67
N ASP A 96 -6.17 4.93 -10.55
CA ASP A 96 -5.50 4.76 -9.27
C ASP A 96 -6.09 3.51 -8.58
N ALA A 97 -5.25 2.53 -8.32
CA ALA A 97 -5.68 1.22 -7.85
C ALA A 97 -4.85 0.71 -6.65
N PRO A 98 -4.68 1.52 -5.60
CA PRO A 98 -3.92 1.10 -4.43
C PRO A 98 -4.49 -0.16 -3.79
N VAL A 99 -3.61 -0.88 -3.06
CA VAL A 99 -3.91 -2.21 -2.56
C VAL A 99 -3.74 -2.34 -1.06
N SER A 100 -4.40 -3.34 -0.49
CA SER A 100 -4.20 -3.82 0.88
C SER A 100 -4.02 -5.34 0.87
N GLY A 101 -3.18 -5.88 1.78
CA GLY A 101 -2.88 -7.31 1.89
C GLY A 101 -1.38 -7.62 1.95
N GLY A 102 -0.51 -6.61 1.73
CA GLY A 102 0.94 -6.74 1.83
C GLY A 102 1.54 -7.69 0.78
N ASP A 103 2.79 -8.09 0.99
CA ASP A 103 3.51 -9.02 0.13
C ASP A 103 2.87 -10.42 0.09
N ILE A 104 2.35 -10.89 1.21
CA ILE A 104 1.65 -12.18 1.31
C ILE A 104 0.39 -12.16 0.44
N GLY A 105 -0.40 -11.09 0.50
CA GLY A 105 -1.58 -10.91 -0.34
C GLY A 105 -1.24 -10.87 -1.83
N ALA A 106 -0.13 -10.21 -2.19
CA ALA A 106 0.35 -10.16 -3.57
C ALA A 106 0.78 -11.55 -4.07
N ARG A 107 1.57 -12.30 -3.28
CA ARG A 107 2.03 -13.65 -3.63
C ARG A 107 0.88 -14.64 -3.81
N ASN A 108 -0.15 -14.51 -2.97
CA ASN A 108 -1.31 -15.41 -2.97
C ASN A 108 -2.44 -14.97 -3.92
N GLY A 109 -2.32 -13.81 -4.58
CA GLY A 109 -3.39 -13.25 -5.41
C GLY A 109 -4.66 -12.91 -4.61
N THR A 110 -4.50 -12.45 -3.37
CA THR A 110 -5.60 -12.18 -2.43
C THR A 110 -5.69 -10.71 -2.01
N LEU A 111 -5.10 -9.80 -2.78
CA LEU A 111 -5.14 -8.37 -2.50
C LEU A 111 -6.58 -7.83 -2.47
N ALA A 112 -6.80 -6.83 -1.62
CA ALA A 112 -7.91 -5.91 -1.77
C ALA A 112 -7.43 -4.74 -2.66
N ILE A 113 -8.13 -4.49 -3.77
CA ILE A 113 -7.80 -3.47 -4.77
C ILE A 113 -8.91 -2.41 -4.77
N MET A 114 -8.54 -1.15 -4.60
CA MET A 114 -9.45 -0.01 -4.48
C MET A 114 -9.26 0.89 -5.70
N ALA A 115 -10.10 0.77 -6.72
CA ALA A 115 -9.88 1.42 -8.00
C ALA A 115 -10.69 2.71 -8.16
N GLY A 116 -10.00 3.80 -8.53
CA GLY A 116 -10.59 5.07 -8.95
C GLY A 116 -10.26 5.36 -10.42
N GLY A 117 -11.14 6.08 -11.10
CA GLY A 117 -11.02 6.44 -12.51
C GLY A 117 -12.34 6.30 -13.25
N GLU A 118 -12.32 6.04 -14.55
CA GLU A 118 -13.53 5.78 -15.34
C GLU A 118 -14.01 4.34 -15.14
N GLU A 119 -15.32 4.14 -14.94
CA GLU A 119 -15.87 2.82 -14.57
C GLU A 119 -15.76 1.80 -15.71
N ASP A 120 -15.88 2.20 -16.95
CA ASP A 120 -15.68 1.33 -18.10
C ASP A 120 -14.22 0.86 -18.23
N ILE A 121 -13.26 1.74 -17.92
CA ILE A 121 -11.84 1.39 -17.85
C ILE A 121 -11.56 0.42 -16.71
N PHE A 122 -12.16 0.65 -15.53
CA PHE A 122 -12.10 -0.31 -14.44
C PHE A 122 -12.61 -1.69 -14.85
N ARG A 123 -13.76 -1.77 -15.55
CA ARG A 123 -14.30 -3.05 -16.04
C ARG A 123 -13.37 -3.75 -17.04
N ARG A 124 -12.69 -2.99 -17.89
CA ARG A 124 -11.68 -3.51 -18.82
C ARG A 124 -10.41 -4.02 -18.09
N ALA A 125 -10.01 -3.38 -17.00
CA ALA A 125 -8.86 -3.78 -16.17
C ALA A 125 -9.17 -4.97 -15.25
N LEU A 126 -10.46 -5.22 -14.96
CA LEU A 126 -10.89 -6.21 -13.95
C LEU A 126 -10.30 -7.61 -14.17
N PRO A 127 -10.23 -8.20 -15.38
CA PRO A 127 -9.65 -9.52 -15.57
C PRO A 127 -8.18 -9.62 -15.14
N VAL A 128 -7.42 -8.52 -15.26
CA VAL A 128 -6.03 -8.46 -14.80
C VAL A 128 -5.98 -8.30 -13.27
N PHE A 129 -6.83 -7.47 -12.69
CA PHE A 129 -6.91 -7.31 -11.24
C PHE A 129 -7.32 -8.62 -10.54
N GLU A 130 -8.20 -9.43 -11.13
CA GLU A 130 -8.63 -10.74 -10.60
C GLU A 130 -7.48 -11.75 -10.51
N CYS A 131 -6.39 -11.55 -11.27
CA CYS A 131 -5.18 -12.35 -11.13
C CYS A 131 -4.39 -12.03 -9.86
N MET A 132 -4.62 -10.86 -9.23
CA MET A 132 -3.83 -10.34 -8.11
C MET A 132 -4.65 -10.17 -6.83
N GLY A 133 -5.99 -10.09 -6.93
CA GLY A 133 -6.86 -9.75 -5.81
C GLY A 133 -8.14 -10.55 -5.76
N LYS A 134 -8.75 -10.58 -4.57
CA LYS A 134 -10.06 -11.22 -4.31
C LYS A 134 -11.15 -10.19 -3.98
N THR A 135 -10.77 -9.07 -3.41
CA THR A 135 -11.69 -7.98 -3.08
C THR A 135 -11.35 -6.79 -3.97
N ILE A 136 -12.01 -6.69 -5.11
CA ILE A 136 -11.76 -5.64 -6.10
C ILE A 136 -12.99 -4.75 -6.16
N ARG A 137 -12.82 -3.45 -5.89
CA ARG A 137 -13.94 -2.51 -5.78
C ARG A 137 -13.65 -1.22 -6.52
N TYR A 138 -14.61 -0.82 -7.35
CA TYR A 138 -14.65 0.52 -7.93
C TYR A 138 -15.09 1.52 -6.86
N GLN A 139 -14.35 2.62 -6.72
CA GLN A 139 -14.54 3.62 -5.67
C GLN A 139 -15.04 4.97 -6.20
N GLY A 140 -15.13 5.13 -7.52
CA GLY A 140 -15.55 6.38 -8.15
C GLY A 140 -14.48 6.98 -9.05
N LYS A 141 -14.54 8.31 -9.26
CA LYS A 141 -13.63 9.04 -10.15
C LYS A 141 -12.16 8.94 -9.72
N ALA A 142 -11.26 9.41 -10.59
CA ALA A 142 -9.82 9.44 -10.32
C ALA A 142 -9.51 10.07 -8.94
N GLY A 143 -8.60 9.44 -8.19
CA GLY A 143 -8.25 9.77 -6.82
C GLY A 143 -9.11 9.08 -5.76
N SER A 144 -10.28 8.50 -6.12
CA SER A 144 -11.16 7.83 -5.15
C SER A 144 -10.55 6.54 -4.59
N GLY A 145 -9.75 5.83 -5.37
CA GLY A 145 -8.99 4.67 -4.89
C GLY A 145 -8.00 5.08 -3.80
N GLN A 146 -7.23 6.16 -4.04
CA GLN A 146 -6.29 6.69 -3.04
C GLN A 146 -6.99 7.20 -1.79
N HIS A 147 -8.14 7.91 -1.91
CA HIS A 147 -8.93 8.31 -0.74
C HIS A 147 -9.40 7.09 0.07
N THR A 148 -9.86 6.04 -0.60
CA THR A 148 -10.23 4.78 0.06
C THR A 148 -9.03 4.14 0.75
N LYS A 149 -7.85 4.22 0.14
CA LYS A 149 -6.61 3.75 0.76
C LYS A 149 -6.24 4.58 1.99
N MET A 150 -6.43 5.91 1.98
CA MET A 150 -6.25 6.74 3.18
C MET A 150 -7.16 6.27 4.33
N ALA A 151 -8.45 6.06 4.07
CA ALA A 151 -9.38 5.53 5.06
C ALA A 151 -8.94 4.15 5.60
N ASN A 152 -8.44 3.26 4.73
CA ASN A 152 -7.89 1.97 5.14
C ASN A 152 -6.66 2.14 6.06
N GLN A 153 -5.74 3.05 5.75
CA GLN A 153 -4.55 3.27 6.58
C GLN A 153 -4.87 3.92 7.93
N ILE A 154 -5.86 4.81 7.98
CA ILE A 154 -6.39 5.38 9.24
C ILE A 154 -6.91 4.25 10.14
N ALA A 155 -7.73 3.34 9.61
CA ALA A 155 -8.27 2.21 10.36
C ALA A 155 -7.17 1.26 10.85
N ILE A 156 -6.18 0.95 10.00
CA ILE A 156 -5.03 0.12 10.36
C ILE A 156 -4.21 0.76 11.48
N ALA A 157 -3.98 2.08 11.43
CA ALA A 157 -3.21 2.80 12.44
C ALA A 157 -3.83 2.64 13.83
N GLY A 158 -5.13 2.92 13.96
CA GLY A 158 -5.85 2.75 15.22
C GLY A 158 -5.83 1.31 15.73
N ALA A 159 -6.07 0.34 14.83
CA ALA A 159 -6.08 -1.07 15.20
C ALA A 159 -4.69 -1.57 15.67
N ALA A 160 -3.61 -1.17 14.98
CA ALA A 160 -2.24 -1.58 15.36
C ALA A 160 -1.84 -1.03 16.73
N ALA A 161 -2.11 0.26 16.97
CA ALA A 161 -1.84 0.91 18.25
C ALA A 161 -2.67 0.28 19.37
N GLY A 162 -3.97 0.08 19.17
CA GLY A 162 -4.86 -0.52 20.16
C GLY A 162 -4.44 -1.94 20.56
N VAL A 163 -3.98 -2.76 19.62
CA VAL A 163 -3.43 -4.10 19.93
C VAL A 163 -2.16 -4.00 20.77
N ALA A 164 -1.23 -3.10 20.42
CA ALA A 164 0.01 -2.90 21.16
C ALA A 164 -0.27 -2.41 22.59
N GLU A 165 -1.19 -1.45 22.77
CA GLU A 165 -1.61 -0.97 24.10
C GLU A 165 -2.27 -2.06 24.92
N ALA A 166 -3.19 -2.84 24.33
CA ALA A 166 -3.88 -3.93 25.02
C ALA A 166 -2.90 -4.98 25.57
N LEU A 167 -1.92 -5.38 24.75
CA LEU A 167 -0.88 -6.33 25.18
C LEU A 167 0.03 -5.76 26.26
N SER A 168 0.41 -4.49 26.14
CA SER A 168 1.22 -3.78 27.13
C SER A 168 0.48 -3.60 28.45
N TYR A 169 -0.82 -3.28 28.41
CA TYR A 169 -1.69 -3.21 29.57
C TYR A 169 -1.80 -4.58 30.27
N ALA A 170 -2.08 -5.65 29.50
CA ALA A 170 -2.16 -7.01 30.07
C ALA A 170 -0.90 -7.38 30.84
N LYS A 171 0.28 -7.13 30.25
CA LYS A 171 1.56 -7.35 30.91
C LYS A 171 1.70 -6.51 32.17
N ALA A 172 1.34 -5.24 32.15
CA ALA A 172 1.44 -4.34 33.31
C ALA A 172 0.46 -4.74 34.43
N ALA A 173 -0.70 -5.30 34.08
CA ALA A 173 -1.70 -5.82 35.02
C ALA A 173 -1.34 -7.21 35.59
N GLY A 174 -0.21 -7.80 35.20
CA GLY A 174 0.22 -9.13 35.66
C GLY A 174 -0.52 -10.30 34.99
N LEU A 175 -1.22 -10.06 33.89
CA LEU A 175 -1.86 -11.10 33.09
C LEU A 175 -0.84 -11.72 32.12
N ASP A 176 -1.14 -12.94 31.66
CA ASP A 176 -0.44 -13.50 30.51
C ASP A 176 -0.93 -12.83 29.21
N PRO A 177 -0.07 -12.07 28.50
CA PRO A 177 -0.49 -11.39 27.28
C PRO A 177 -0.93 -12.33 26.16
N ALA A 178 -0.40 -13.57 26.11
CA ALA A 178 -0.81 -14.55 25.10
C ALA A 178 -2.22 -15.07 25.38
N ALA A 179 -2.53 -15.44 26.61
CA ALA A 179 -3.86 -15.83 27.02
C ALA A 179 -4.88 -14.68 26.88
N THR A 180 -4.44 -13.44 27.16
CA THR A 180 -5.28 -12.25 26.96
C THR A 180 -5.59 -12.03 25.48
N LEU A 181 -4.56 -12.13 24.61
CA LEU A 181 -4.75 -11.98 23.14
C LEU A 181 -5.75 -13.03 22.62
N ASP A 182 -5.61 -14.29 23.03
CA ASP A 182 -6.52 -15.36 22.64
C ASP A 182 -7.97 -15.05 23.07
N ALA A 183 -8.16 -14.68 24.32
CA ALA A 183 -9.48 -14.37 24.87
C ALA A 183 -10.19 -13.22 24.13
N ILE A 184 -9.49 -12.11 23.86
CA ILE A 184 -10.11 -10.93 23.21
C ILE A 184 -10.25 -11.08 21.69
N SER A 185 -9.49 -12.00 21.07
CA SER A 185 -9.58 -12.30 19.64
C SER A 185 -10.89 -12.96 19.24
N GLY A 186 -11.59 -13.61 20.18
CA GLY A 186 -12.89 -14.21 19.93
C GLY A 186 -14.08 -13.24 20.04
N GLY A 187 -13.85 -12.00 20.43
CA GLY A 187 -14.89 -11.00 20.69
C GLY A 187 -14.90 -9.82 19.72
N SER A 188 -15.59 -8.76 20.11
CA SER A 188 -15.75 -7.54 19.29
C SER A 188 -14.46 -6.73 19.07
N ALA A 189 -13.40 -7.03 19.80
CA ALA A 189 -12.10 -6.38 19.65
C ALA A 189 -11.30 -6.91 18.44
N VAL A 190 -11.74 -7.99 17.81
CA VAL A 190 -11.01 -8.66 16.72
C VAL A 190 -10.69 -7.70 15.57
N SER A 191 -9.46 -7.79 15.08
CA SER A 191 -9.01 -7.10 13.88
C SER A 191 -7.95 -7.94 13.17
N TRP A 192 -7.69 -7.63 11.88
CA TRP A 192 -6.58 -8.27 11.17
C TRP A 192 -5.25 -8.04 11.90
N GLN A 193 -5.05 -6.84 12.47
CA GLN A 193 -3.85 -6.51 13.24
C GLN A 193 -3.72 -7.40 14.47
N MET A 194 -4.82 -7.65 15.16
CA MET A 194 -4.85 -8.54 16.33
C MET A 194 -4.50 -9.98 15.96
N LEU A 195 -5.11 -10.52 14.91
CA LEU A 195 -4.92 -11.92 14.51
C LEU A 195 -3.55 -12.20 13.89
N ASN A 196 -2.98 -11.25 13.15
CA ASN A 196 -1.74 -11.46 12.39
C ASN A 196 -0.52 -10.81 13.02
N ASN A 197 -0.64 -9.59 13.53
CA ASN A 197 0.48 -8.85 14.12
C ASN A 197 0.56 -9.02 15.64
N GLY A 198 -0.55 -9.25 16.35
CA GLY A 198 -0.54 -9.54 17.79
C GLY A 198 0.40 -10.69 18.19
N PRO A 199 0.32 -11.88 17.56
CA PRO A 199 1.26 -12.97 17.83
C PRO A 199 2.72 -12.62 17.53
N LYS A 200 2.99 -11.79 16.51
CA LYS A 200 4.35 -11.33 16.19
C LYS A 200 4.88 -10.36 17.25
N MET A 201 4.02 -9.45 17.74
CA MET A 201 4.36 -8.54 18.84
C MET A 201 4.81 -9.32 20.09
N LEU A 202 4.06 -10.38 20.45
CA LEU A 202 4.39 -11.25 21.58
C LEU A 202 5.71 -12.00 21.40
N LYS A 203 5.98 -12.47 20.18
CA LYS A 203 7.22 -13.19 19.82
C LYS A 203 8.39 -12.26 19.56
N ARG A 204 8.19 -10.93 19.58
CA ARG A 204 9.21 -9.93 19.19
C ARG A 204 9.73 -10.17 17.77
N ASP A 205 8.87 -10.69 16.88
CA ASP A 205 9.16 -10.85 15.47
C ASP A 205 8.79 -9.56 14.72
N PHE A 206 9.80 -8.80 14.38
CA PHE A 206 9.66 -7.52 13.68
C PHE A 206 10.06 -7.57 12.19
N ALA A 207 10.19 -8.78 11.64
CA ALA A 207 10.39 -8.96 10.20
C ALA A 207 9.24 -8.28 9.42
N PRO A 208 9.56 -7.40 8.45
CA PRO A 208 8.55 -6.56 7.81
C PRO A 208 7.73 -7.32 6.78
N GLY A 209 6.42 -7.39 6.98
CA GLY A 209 5.44 -7.55 5.91
C GLY A 209 5.01 -6.21 5.33
N PHE A 210 5.09 -5.15 6.17
CA PHE A 210 4.92 -3.75 5.79
C PHE A 210 5.83 -2.88 6.68
N PHE A 211 6.70 -2.09 6.05
CA PHE A 211 7.73 -1.31 6.73
C PHE A 211 7.16 -0.10 7.47
N ILE A 212 7.70 0.22 8.65
CA ILE A 212 7.39 1.44 9.41
C ILE A 212 7.54 2.69 8.54
N LYS A 213 8.64 2.84 7.81
CA LYS A 213 8.89 4.02 6.96
C LYS A 213 7.80 4.23 5.89
N HIS A 214 7.27 3.16 5.31
CA HIS A 214 6.17 3.26 4.34
C HIS A 214 4.83 3.55 5.02
N PHE A 215 4.62 3.04 6.24
CA PHE A 215 3.41 3.34 6.99
C PHE A 215 3.38 4.79 7.46
N ILE A 216 4.53 5.35 7.89
CA ILE A 216 4.68 6.79 8.18
C ILE A 216 4.29 7.62 6.96
N LYS A 217 4.78 7.27 5.77
CA LYS A 217 4.41 7.94 4.53
C LYS A 217 2.90 7.90 4.31
N ASP A 218 2.27 6.73 4.43
CA ASP A 218 0.83 6.54 4.19
C ASP A 218 -0.01 7.36 5.19
N MET A 219 0.34 7.34 6.47
CA MET A 219 -0.34 8.13 7.50
C MET A 219 -0.14 9.64 7.31
N SER A 220 1.04 10.07 6.85
CA SER A 220 1.30 11.47 6.54
C SER A 220 0.43 11.95 5.39
N LEU A 221 0.30 11.17 4.31
CA LEU A 221 -0.62 11.48 3.21
C LEU A 221 -2.07 11.57 3.68
N ALA A 222 -2.50 10.63 4.54
CA ALA A 222 -3.86 10.63 5.08
C ALA A 222 -4.11 11.86 5.97
N ARG A 223 -3.13 12.29 6.76
CA ARG A 223 -3.20 13.49 7.59
C ARG A 223 -3.28 14.76 6.73
N GLU A 224 -2.40 14.91 5.74
CA GLU A 224 -2.40 16.03 4.79
C GLU A 224 -3.76 16.16 4.07
N GLU A 225 -4.32 15.06 3.60
CA GLU A 225 -5.64 15.04 2.95
C GLU A 225 -6.79 15.37 3.91
N ALA A 226 -6.66 15.04 5.19
CA ALA A 226 -7.63 15.43 6.22
C ALA A 226 -7.55 16.93 6.54
N GLU A 227 -6.31 17.46 6.69
CA GLU A 227 -6.05 18.89 6.93
C GLU A 227 -6.62 19.76 5.81
N ASP A 228 -6.46 19.37 4.54
CA ASP A 228 -7.06 20.06 3.38
C ASP A 228 -8.61 20.10 3.42
N ARG A 229 -9.23 19.24 4.21
CA ARG A 229 -10.67 19.14 4.40
C ARG A 229 -11.14 19.65 5.76
N GLU A 230 -10.27 20.34 6.48
CA GLU A 230 -10.53 20.84 7.84
C GLU A 230 -10.99 19.73 8.81
N LEU A 231 -10.56 18.47 8.56
CA LEU A 231 -10.90 17.31 9.38
C LEU A 231 -9.75 16.98 10.34
N SER A 232 -10.02 17.04 11.64
CA SER A 232 -9.09 16.61 12.67
C SER A 232 -9.15 15.09 12.87
N LEU A 233 -7.98 14.43 12.83
CA LEU A 233 -7.82 12.99 13.06
C LEU A 233 -6.84 12.75 14.23
N PRO A 234 -7.27 12.97 15.50
CA PRO A 234 -6.37 12.94 16.66
C PRO A 234 -5.71 11.56 16.87
N VAL A 235 -6.44 10.47 16.66
CA VAL A 235 -5.89 9.11 16.80
C VAL A 235 -4.81 8.85 15.76
N LEU A 236 -5.06 9.18 14.48
CA LEU A 236 -4.06 9.04 13.41
C LEU A 236 -2.81 9.84 13.72
N THR A 237 -2.97 11.10 14.17
CA THR A 237 -1.86 11.98 14.51
C THR A 237 -1.01 11.39 15.62
N GLN A 238 -1.63 10.91 16.70
CA GLN A 238 -0.90 10.30 17.81
C GLN A 238 -0.13 9.04 17.39
N VAL A 239 -0.75 8.17 16.59
CA VAL A 239 -0.12 6.95 16.10
C VAL A 239 1.03 7.26 15.14
N LEU A 240 0.87 8.27 14.28
CA LEU A 240 1.94 8.73 13.40
C LEU A 240 3.18 9.19 14.18
N GLU A 241 3.01 9.94 15.27
CA GLU A 241 4.12 10.38 16.12
C GLU A 241 4.80 9.18 16.84
N LEU A 242 4.05 8.17 17.26
CA LEU A 242 4.65 6.93 17.81
C LEU A 242 5.56 6.24 16.78
N TYR A 243 5.10 6.10 15.54
CA TYR A 243 5.92 5.49 14.48
C TYR A 243 7.12 6.34 14.08
N ARG A 244 6.99 7.68 14.08
CA ARG A 244 8.11 8.59 13.85
C ARG A 244 9.18 8.44 14.91
N ALA A 245 8.80 8.41 16.18
CA ALA A 245 9.73 8.17 17.29
C ALA A 245 10.48 6.83 17.17
N LEU A 246 9.82 5.79 16.65
CA LEU A 246 10.49 4.51 16.37
C LEU A 246 11.46 4.63 15.18
N ALA A 247 11.08 5.33 14.12
CA ALA A 247 11.96 5.54 12.98
C ALA A 247 13.20 6.37 13.36
N ASP A 248 13.06 7.38 14.21
CA ASP A 248 14.17 8.20 14.75
C ASP A 248 15.15 7.34 15.58
N LYS A 249 14.69 6.26 16.20
CA LYS A 249 15.51 5.24 16.85
C LYS A 249 16.15 4.22 15.87
N GLY A 250 16.03 4.44 14.55
CA GLY A 250 16.60 3.58 13.51
C GLY A 250 15.75 2.35 13.14
N LEU A 251 14.49 2.29 13.59
CA LEU A 251 13.61 1.12 13.38
C LEU A 251 12.73 1.24 12.13
N GLY A 252 12.99 2.20 11.24
CA GLY A 252 12.20 2.45 10.03
C GLY A 252 12.09 1.26 9.07
N ASP A 253 13.04 0.34 9.12
CA ASP A 253 13.09 -0.87 8.29
C ASP A 253 12.47 -2.11 8.97
N GLU A 254 11.96 -1.97 10.19
CA GLU A 254 11.16 -3.01 10.86
C GLU A 254 9.71 -2.99 10.38
N GLY A 255 8.98 -4.08 10.67
CA GLY A 255 7.55 -4.21 10.40
C GLY A 255 6.70 -3.35 11.34
N THR A 256 5.50 -2.98 10.88
CA THR A 256 4.58 -2.12 11.64
C THR A 256 4.18 -2.69 13.02
N GLN A 257 4.28 -4.00 13.23
CA GLN A 257 4.07 -4.62 14.55
C GLN A 257 5.12 -4.19 15.58
N ALA A 258 6.23 -3.60 15.18
CA ALA A 258 7.22 -3.07 16.11
C ALA A 258 6.72 -1.86 16.91
N ILE A 259 5.50 -1.35 16.64
CA ILE A 259 4.85 -0.33 17.48
C ILE A 259 4.78 -0.75 18.96
N ILE A 260 4.71 -2.04 19.27
CA ILE A 260 4.75 -2.54 20.65
C ILE A 260 5.99 -2.06 21.41
N ARG A 261 7.10 -1.77 20.73
CA ARG A 261 8.35 -1.25 21.32
C ARG A 261 8.22 0.16 21.89
N ALA A 262 7.21 0.92 21.44
CA ALA A 262 6.92 2.24 22.01
C ALA A 262 6.42 2.16 23.46
N TYR A 263 6.00 0.98 23.90
CA TYR A 263 5.49 0.71 25.25
C TYR A 263 6.47 -0.12 26.10
N ASP A 264 7.65 -0.45 25.58
CA ASP A 264 8.71 -1.08 26.38
C ASP A 264 9.21 -0.06 27.42
N LYS A 265 9.37 -0.49 28.66
CA LYS A 265 10.06 0.33 29.67
C LYS A 265 11.54 0.36 29.31
N GLU A 266 12.14 1.54 29.33
CA GLU A 266 13.59 1.72 29.24
C GLU A 266 14.31 1.03 30.39
#